data_ee3cf383e3326abfac81cfc5f1cff14f
#
_entry.id   ee3cf383e3326abfac81cfc5f1cff14f
#
_cell.length_a   1.000
_cell.length_b   1.000
_cell.length_c   1.000
_cell.angle_alpha   90.00
_cell.angle_beta   90.00
_cell.angle_gamma   90.00
#
_symmetry.space_group_name_H-M   'P 1'
#
loop_
_entity.id
_entity.type
_entity.pdbx_description
1 polymer ?
#
loop_
_entity_poly.entity_id
_entity_poly.type
_entity_poly.pdbx_seq_one_letter_code
_entity_poly.pdbx_strand_id
1 'polypeptide(L)'
;MAKREKAVLTKLELQIMQVIWKRGASTVSAVQQGLAQDLAYTTVQTMLNILLRKGKLKRELQGRAFTYSATVTEAKASTHAVRDLVDRMFGGSSEELVMSLIKSRQIDPRKIAELSKRLEEEEG
;
A
#
# COMPACT_ATOMS: atom_id res chain seq x y z
N MET A 1 -11.62 -0.60 16.35
CA MET A 1 -11.53 -2.05 16.40
C MET A 1 -10.22 -2.55 15.81
N ALA A 2 -9.68 -3.60 16.42
CA ALA A 2 -8.36 -4.12 16.07
C ALA A 2 -8.21 -4.47 14.58
N LYS A 3 -9.25 -5.01 13.96
CA LYS A 3 -9.22 -5.38 12.54
C LYS A 3 -9.07 -4.19 11.60
N ARG A 4 -9.68 -3.05 11.93
CA ARG A 4 -9.55 -1.83 11.13
C ARG A 4 -8.16 -1.23 11.25
N GLU A 5 -7.62 -1.20 12.46
CA GLU A 5 -6.27 -0.71 12.69
C GLU A 5 -5.25 -1.55 11.93
N LYS A 6 -5.46 -2.87 11.86
CA LYS A 6 -4.60 -3.79 11.11
C LYS A 6 -4.66 -3.58 9.62
N ALA A 7 -5.75 -3.05 9.08
CA ALA A 7 -5.91 -2.83 7.64
C ALA A 7 -5.19 -1.58 7.15
N VAL A 8 -4.99 -0.60 8.04
CA VAL A 8 -4.39 0.70 7.69
C VAL A 8 -2.88 0.63 7.85
N LEU A 9 -2.17 1.02 6.80
CA LEU A 9 -0.72 1.11 6.83
C LEU A 9 -0.28 2.53 7.17
N THR A 10 0.69 2.65 8.08
CA THR A 10 1.34 3.93 8.33
C THR A 10 2.21 4.29 7.13
N LYS A 11 2.68 5.53 7.10
CA LYS A 11 3.56 5.98 6.02
C LYS A 11 4.82 5.11 5.91
N LEU A 12 5.46 4.82 7.03
CA LEU A 12 6.67 4.00 7.05
C LEU A 12 6.37 2.55 6.65
N GLU A 13 5.28 2.00 7.16
CA GLU A 13 4.85 0.65 6.78
C GLU A 13 4.64 0.55 5.27
N LEU A 14 3.99 1.56 4.68
CA LEU A 14 3.76 1.58 3.23
C LEU A 14 5.08 1.65 2.47
N GLN A 15 6.03 2.47 2.93
CA GLN A 15 7.35 2.56 2.29
C GLN A 15 8.06 1.21 2.31
N ILE A 16 7.96 0.47 3.41
CA ILE A 16 8.54 -0.87 3.52
C ILE A 16 7.85 -1.84 2.55
N MET A 17 6.53 -1.80 2.53
CA MET A 17 5.77 -2.65 1.60
C MET A 17 6.13 -2.36 0.14
N GLN A 18 6.34 -1.08 -0.20
CA GLN A 18 6.74 -0.69 -1.55
C GLN A 18 8.09 -1.27 -1.95
N VAL A 19 9.03 -1.33 -1.01
CA VAL A 19 10.32 -1.98 -1.27
C VAL A 19 10.12 -3.46 -1.59
N ILE A 20 9.31 -4.14 -0.78
CA ILE A 20 9.07 -5.59 -0.95
C ILE A 20 8.29 -5.87 -2.24
N TRP A 21 7.29 -5.07 -2.56
CA TRP A 21 6.57 -5.23 -3.82
C TRP A 21 7.49 -5.06 -5.03
N LYS A 22 8.42 -4.13 -4.94
CA LYS A 22 9.35 -3.85 -6.05
C LYS A 22 10.44 -4.90 -6.18
N ARG A 23 11.02 -5.32 -5.06
CA ARG A 23 12.16 -6.24 -5.04
C ARG A 23 11.79 -7.72 -4.93
N GLY A 24 10.61 -8.01 -4.41
CA GLY A 24 10.21 -9.37 -4.05
C GLY A 24 10.69 -9.73 -2.63
N ALA A 25 10.72 -11.01 -2.30
CA ALA A 25 11.13 -11.48 -0.98
C ALA A 25 12.47 -10.88 -0.58
N SER A 26 12.54 -10.27 0.58
CA SER A 26 13.69 -9.48 1.01
C SER A 26 14.05 -9.75 2.46
N THR A 27 15.35 -9.72 2.77
CA THR A 27 15.84 -9.76 4.15
C THR A 27 15.66 -8.39 4.79
N VAL A 28 15.85 -8.30 6.11
CA VAL A 28 15.84 -7.02 6.82
C VAL A 28 16.85 -6.06 6.20
N SER A 29 18.06 -6.53 5.94
CA SER A 29 19.12 -5.70 5.33
C SER A 29 18.74 -5.19 3.95
N ALA A 30 18.12 -6.05 3.13
CA ALA A 30 17.68 -5.65 1.79
C ALA A 30 16.60 -4.57 1.85
N VAL A 31 15.66 -4.71 2.79
CA VAL A 31 14.62 -3.69 2.99
C VAL A 31 15.26 -2.38 3.45
N GLN A 32 16.17 -2.47 4.44
CA GLN A 32 16.88 -1.29 4.95
C GLN A 32 17.57 -0.53 3.82
N GLN A 33 18.28 -1.24 2.95
CA GLN A 33 18.98 -0.64 1.83
C GLN A 33 18.06 -0.05 0.78
N GLY A 34 16.86 -0.61 0.65
CA GLY A 34 15.89 -0.16 -0.34
C GLY A 34 15.10 1.07 0.07
N LEU A 35 15.14 1.44 1.34
CA LEU A 35 14.43 2.61 1.83
C LEU A 35 15.20 3.89 1.51
N ALA A 36 14.46 4.96 1.18
CA ALA A 36 15.06 6.26 0.93
C ALA A 36 15.61 6.89 2.20
N GLN A 37 15.00 6.57 3.33
CA GLN A 37 15.43 7.05 4.64
C GLN A 37 16.52 6.15 5.20
N ASP A 38 17.43 6.76 5.95
CA ASP A 38 18.48 6.02 6.66
C ASP A 38 17.93 5.57 8.02
N LEU A 39 17.44 4.35 8.09
CA LEU A 39 16.87 3.78 9.32
C LEU A 39 17.77 2.70 9.88
N ALA A 40 17.78 2.60 11.22
CA ALA A 40 18.53 1.55 11.89
C ALA A 40 17.94 0.17 11.57
N TYR A 41 18.80 -0.83 11.52
CA TYR A 41 18.42 -2.22 11.29
C TYR A 41 17.30 -2.67 12.25
N THR A 42 17.44 -2.35 13.55
CA THR A 42 16.46 -2.73 14.55
C THR A 42 15.11 -2.08 14.32
N THR A 43 15.10 -0.84 13.83
CA THR A 43 13.85 -0.15 13.49
C THR A 43 13.13 -0.87 12.35
N VAL A 44 13.88 -1.21 11.30
CA VAL A 44 13.31 -1.93 10.15
C VAL A 44 12.79 -3.30 10.59
N GLN A 45 13.57 -4.02 11.40
CA GLN A 45 13.16 -5.33 11.91
C GLN A 45 11.86 -5.25 12.71
N THR A 46 11.75 -4.24 13.60
CA THR A 46 10.53 -4.01 14.37
C THR A 46 9.33 -3.76 13.47
N MET A 47 9.51 -2.94 12.45
CA MET A 47 8.44 -2.64 11.50
C MET A 47 8.01 -3.88 10.70
N LEU A 48 8.97 -4.70 10.29
CA LEU A 48 8.65 -5.95 9.59
C LEU A 48 7.86 -6.90 10.50
N ASN A 49 8.21 -6.97 11.79
CA ASN A 49 7.46 -7.78 12.75
C ASN A 49 6.03 -7.27 12.95
N ILE A 50 5.84 -5.96 12.93
CA ILE A 50 4.51 -5.35 13.01
C ILE A 50 3.69 -5.75 11.78
N LEU A 51 4.28 -5.67 10.59
CA LEU A 51 3.61 -6.05 9.35
C LEU A 51 3.28 -7.54 9.30
N LEU A 52 4.13 -8.38 9.87
CA LEU A 52 3.81 -9.82 10.05
C LEU A 52 2.55 -9.98 10.89
N ARG A 53 2.48 -9.30 12.03
CA ARG A 53 1.32 -9.40 12.93
C ARG A 53 0.05 -8.85 12.29
N LYS A 54 0.19 -7.85 11.43
CA LYS A 54 -0.95 -7.30 10.68
C LYS A 54 -1.39 -8.21 9.53
N GLY A 55 -0.64 -9.28 9.27
CA GLY A 55 -0.94 -10.20 8.18
C GLY A 55 -0.59 -9.66 6.80
N LYS A 56 0.19 -8.58 6.71
CA LYS A 56 0.58 -7.98 5.43
C LYS A 56 1.80 -8.65 4.83
N LEU A 57 2.61 -9.27 5.67
CA LEU A 57 3.81 -9.99 5.27
C LEU A 57 3.76 -11.41 5.79
N LYS A 58 4.50 -12.28 5.11
CA LYS A 58 4.86 -13.60 5.60
C LYS A 58 6.38 -13.69 5.52
N ARG A 59 6.96 -14.60 6.27
CA ARG A 59 8.40 -14.80 6.26
C ARG A 59 8.76 -16.27 6.16
N GLU A 60 9.93 -16.51 5.61
CA GLU A 60 10.48 -17.83 5.41
C GLU A 60 11.94 -17.81 5.80
N LEU A 61 12.38 -18.83 6.54
CA LEU A 61 13.78 -18.94 6.90
C LEU A 61 14.56 -19.49 5.71
N GLN A 62 15.56 -18.74 5.27
CA GLN A 62 16.49 -19.18 4.22
C GLN A 62 17.90 -19.10 4.77
N GLY A 63 18.51 -20.27 5.01
CA GLY A 63 19.79 -20.30 5.70
C GLY A 63 19.64 -19.79 7.12
N ARG A 64 20.32 -18.70 7.45
CA ARG A 64 20.29 -18.10 8.80
C ARG A 64 19.44 -16.83 8.88
N ALA A 65 18.87 -16.42 7.77
CA ALA A 65 18.10 -15.17 7.71
C ALA A 65 16.68 -15.43 7.27
N PHE A 66 15.75 -14.62 7.78
CA PHE A 66 14.39 -14.61 7.28
C PHE A 66 14.28 -13.71 6.05
N THR A 67 13.48 -14.17 5.08
CA THR A 67 13.05 -13.33 3.97
C THR A 67 11.57 -13.02 4.15
N TYR A 68 11.20 -11.80 3.86
CA TYR A 68 9.84 -11.28 4.04
C TYR A 68 9.23 -11.04 2.66
N SER A 69 8.02 -11.52 2.47
CA SER A 69 7.30 -11.32 1.22
C SER A 69 5.88 -10.84 1.49
N ALA A 70 5.30 -10.14 0.54
CA ALA A 70 3.97 -9.58 0.68
C ALA A 70 2.90 -10.67 0.54
N THR A 71 1.88 -10.62 1.39
CA THR A 71 0.74 -11.52 1.33
C THR A 71 -0.33 -11.03 0.35
N VAL A 72 -0.28 -9.74 0.01
CA VAL A 72 -1.20 -9.10 -0.94
C VAL A 72 -0.39 -8.38 -2.00
N THR A 73 -0.97 -8.26 -3.18
CA THR A 73 -0.35 -7.49 -4.26
C THR A 73 -0.51 -6.00 -3.99
N GLU A 74 0.34 -5.19 -4.62
CA GLU A 74 0.24 -3.74 -4.54
C GLU A 74 -1.12 -3.26 -5.07
N ALA A 75 -1.60 -3.85 -6.15
CA ALA A 75 -2.90 -3.51 -6.72
C ALA A 75 -4.05 -3.74 -5.74
N LYS A 76 -4.03 -4.88 -5.04
CA LYS A 76 -5.06 -5.17 -4.03
C LYS A 76 -4.96 -4.23 -2.84
N ALA A 77 -3.72 -3.93 -2.41
CA ALA A 77 -3.50 -2.99 -1.31
C ALA A 77 -4.04 -1.59 -1.66
N SER A 78 -3.79 -1.14 -2.89
CA SER A 78 -4.30 0.15 -3.38
C SER A 78 -5.82 0.17 -3.42
N THR A 79 -6.44 -0.89 -3.91
CA THR A 79 -7.90 -0.99 -3.96
C THR A 79 -8.50 -0.94 -2.56
N HIS A 80 -7.90 -1.66 -1.60
CA HIS A 80 -8.36 -1.65 -0.21
C HIS A 80 -8.20 -0.27 0.41
N ALA A 81 -7.10 0.42 0.14
CA ALA A 81 -6.84 1.75 0.67
C ALA A 81 -7.88 2.77 0.15
N VAL A 82 -8.19 2.71 -1.14
CA VAL A 82 -9.19 3.58 -1.74
C VAL A 82 -10.57 3.31 -1.14
N ARG A 83 -10.93 2.04 -1.02
CA ARG A 83 -12.22 1.64 -0.43
C ARG A 83 -12.33 2.13 1.02
N ASP A 84 -11.27 1.94 1.80
CA ASP A 84 -11.24 2.39 3.19
C ASP A 84 -11.40 3.92 3.28
N LEU A 85 -10.72 4.65 2.41
CA LEU A 85 -10.82 6.10 2.33
C LEU A 85 -12.27 6.54 2.03
N VAL A 86 -12.89 5.91 1.03
CA VAL A 86 -14.27 6.21 0.66
C VAL A 86 -15.22 5.95 1.82
N ASP A 87 -15.06 4.80 2.49
CA ASP A 87 -15.94 4.44 3.62
C ASP A 87 -15.77 5.39 4.79
N ARG A 88 -14.55 5.78 5.12
CA ARG A 88 -14.26 6.57 6.31
C ARG A 88 -14.47 8.07 6.12
N MET A 89 -14.11 8.59 4.94
CA MET A 89 -14.12 10.04 4.71
C MET A 89 -15.30 10.51 3.87
N PHE A 90 -15.90 9.63 3.10
CA PHE A 90 -16.95 10.00 2.14
C PHE A 90 -18.24 9.19 2.31
N GLY A 91 -18.42 8.61 3.49
CA GLY A 91 -19.67 7.91 3.82
C GLY A 91 -20.01 6.78 2.87
N GLY A 92 -19.00 6.16 2.24
CA GLY A 92 -19.22 5.07 1.29
C GLY A 92 -19.48 5.54 -0.14
N SER A 93 -19.43 6.84 -0.39
CA SER A 93 -19.73 7.39 -1.73
C SER A 93 -18.47 7.65 -2.54
N SER A 94 -18.24 6.82 -3.55
CA SER A 94 -17.13 7.02 -4.49
C SER A 94 -17.30 8.31 -5.29
N GLU A 95 -18.55 8.71 -5.54
CA GLU A 95 -18.86 9.96 -6.26
C GLU A 95 -18.38 11.17 -5.46
N GLU A 96 -18.56 11.14 -4.14
CA GLU A 96 -18.07 12.22 -3.28
C GLU A 96 -16.54 12.30 -3.29
N LEU A 97 -15.84 11.17 -3.38
CA LEU A 97 -14.39 11.17 -3.55
C LEU A 97 -14.02 11.90 -4.84
N VAL A 98 -14.67 11.56 -5.95
CA VAL A 98 -14.39 12.17 -7.25
C VAL A 98 -14.68 13.68 -7.20
N MET A 99 -15.81 14.08 -6.60
CA MET A 99 -16.14 15.49 -6.44
C MET A 99 -15.09 16.23 -5.61
N SER A 100 -14.59 15.59 -4.57
CA SER A 100 -13.52 16.17 -3.74
C SER A 100 -12.25 16.41 -4.57
N LEU A 101 -11.88 15.45 -5.41
CA LEU A 101 -10.71 15.58 -6.30
C LEU A 101 -10.88 16.75 -7.27
N ILE A 102 -12.08 16.90 -7.82
CA ILE A 102 -12.39 18.01 -8.75
C ILE A 102 -12.36 19.35 -8.02
N LYS A 103 -13.05 19.46 -6.88
CA LYS A 103 -13.13 20.71 -6.11
C LYS A 103 -11.77 21.16 -5.60
N SER A 104 -10.90 20.23 -5.23
CA SER A 104 -9.56 20.54 -4.77
C SER A 104 -8.55 20.73 -5.91
N ARG A 105 -9.03 20.66 -7.15
CA ARG A 105 -8.23 20.86 -8.36
C ARG A 105 -7.10 19.84 -8.54
N GLN A 106 -7.25 18.66 -7.96
CA GLN A 106 -6.29 17.57 -8.15
C GLN A 106 -6.51 16.87 -9.49
N ILE A 107 -7.73 16.97 -10.02
CA ILE A 107 -8.05 16.40 -11.32
C ILE A 107 -9.03 17.33 -12.06
N ASP A 108 -8.83 17.47 -13.37
CA ASP A 108 -9.72 18.21 -14.23
C ASP A 108 -10.87 17.28 -14.64
N PRO A 109 -12.15 17.75 -14.59
CA PRO A 109 -13.30 16.90 -15.01
C PRO A 109 -13.15 16.31 -16.41
N ARG A 110 -12.50 17.04 -17.32
CA ARG A 110 -12.27 16.55 -18.70
C ARG A 110 -11.34 15.34 -18.70
N LYS A 111 -10.42 15.27 -17.75
CA LYS A 111 -9.50 14.14 -17.61
C LYS A 111 -10.24 12.88 -17.20
N ILE A 112 -11.30 13.00 -16.41
CA ILE A 112 -12.11 11.85 -15.99
C ILE A 112 -12.75 11.19 -17.19
N ALA A 113 -13.32 11.98 -18.10
CA ALA A 113 -13.93 11.46 -19.34
C ALA A 113 -12.89 10.75 -20.22
N GLU A 114 -11.70 11.34 -20.33
CA GLU A 114 -10.59 10.75 -21.08
C GLU A 114 -10.15 9.42 -20.47
N LEU A 115 -10.03 9.35 -19.15
CA LEU A 115 -9.65 8.12 -18.46
C LEU A 115 -10.71 7.02 -18.63
N SER A 116 -11.99 7.38 -18.56
CA SER A 116 -13.09 6.45 -18.77
C SER A 116 -13.02 5.84 -20.17
N LYS A 117 -12.75 6.66 -21.16
CA LYS A 117 -12.60 6.22 -22.55
C LYS A 117 -11.44 5.25 -22.71
N ARG A 118 -10.30 5.55 -22.07
CA ARG A 118 -9.12 4.66 -22.10
C ARG A 118 -9.43 3.29 -21.52
N LEU A 119 -10.18 3.25 -20.40
CA LEU A 119 -10.58 1.99 -19.78
C LEU A 119 -11.48 1.17 -20.70
N GLU A 120 -12.42 1.80 -21.39
CA GLU A 120 -13.29 1.12 -22.34
C GLU A 120 -12.48 0.51 -23.49
N GLU A 121 -11.48 1.24 -23.98
CA GLU A 121 -10.60 0.75 -25.05
C GLU A 121 -9.75 -0.44 -24.59
N GLU A 122 -9.28 -0.41 -23.34
CA GLU A 122 -8.49 -1.51 -22.76
C GLU A 122 -9.33 -2.77 -22.56
N GLU A 123 -10.60 -2.61 -22.19
CA GLU A 123 -11.53 -3.72 -21.98
C GLU A 123 -12.11 -4.25 -23.27
N GLY A 124 -12.16 -3.39 -24.27
CA GLY A 124 -12.66 -3.75 -25.61
C GLY A 124 -11.61 -4.47 -26.40
#